data_16505ee6c5ad207f0723b7b38abc8ada
#
_entry.id   16505ee6c5ad207f0723b7b38abc8ada
#
_cell.length_a   1.000
_cell.length_b   1.000
_cell.length_c   1.000
_cell.angle_alpha   90.00
_cell.angle_beta   90.00
_cell.angle_gamma   90.00
#
_symmetry.space_group_name_H-M   'P 1'
#
loop_
_entity.id
_entity.type
_entity.pdbx_description
1 polymer ?
#
loop_
_entity_poly.entity_id
_entity_poly.type
_entity_poly.pdbx_seq_one_letter_code
_entity_poly.pdbx_strand_id
1 'polypeptide(L)'
;MPTKKQTNDKIPSTKTPKATSSNQTIKVVFQVRFKTVDGQHLFVTGAHPYLGNDDLLKATPMQYLNEAFWSASLDFPIPANGQESFRYNYLLKNADGSVVVDWGKDKQLTIASNRISAMVLVDSWNHAGYFENSFYTDAFQQVLLKNNFTKNEVSIPKLITHTFKVKSPLLAKGQVLCLLGSDELLNNWDTTVPILLGRSDGSDHFEISLNLSKAIFPI
;
A
#
# COMPACT_ATOMS: atom_id res chain seq x y z
N MET A 1 3.34 -45.41 -73.50
CA MET A 1 4.01 -44.34 -72.69
C MET A 1 3.02 -43.79 -71.66
N PRO A 2 3.20 -44.02 -70.36
CA PRO A 2 2.26 -43.54 -69.35
C PRO A 2 2.72 -42.21 -68.82
N THR A 3 1.76 -41.26 -68.71
CA THR A 3 1.86 -39.91 -68.21
C THR A 3 1.97 -39.90 -66.70
N LYS A 4 3.00 -39.27 -66.15
CA LYS A 4 3.19 -39.08 -64.72
C LYS A 4 2.23 -37.95 -64.16
N LYS A 5 1.42 -38.31 -63.15
CA LYS A 5 0.65 -37.41 -62.35
C LYS A 5 1.59 -36.71 -61.32
N GLN A 6 1.65 -35.37 -61.32
CA GLN A 6 2.27 -34.58 -60.26
C GLN A 6 1.31 -34.45 -59.10
N THR A 7 1.73 -34.92 -57.96
CA THR A 7 1.05 -34.66 -56.66
C THR A 7 1.60 -33.35 -56.09
N ASN A 8 0.69 -32.39 -55.89
CA ASN A 8 0.96 -31.15 -55.18
C ASN A 8 0.92 -31.41 -53.67
N ASP A 9 2.08 -31.46 -53.04
CA ASP A 9 2.19 -31.44 -51.57
C ASP A 9 1.94 -30.02 -51.04
N LYS A 10 0.81 -29.87 -50.33
CA LYS A 10 0.49 -28.68 -49.55
C LYS A 10 1.35 -28.67 -48.28
N ILE A 11 2.28 -27.70 -48.19
CA ILE A 11 3.01 -27.37 -46.96
C ILE A 11 2.02 -26.84 -45.92
N PRO A 12 1.96 -27.41 -44.70
CA PRO A 12 1.12 -26.85 -43.66
C PRO A 12 1.76 -25.55 -43.15
N SER A 13 1.05 -24.44 -43.28
CA SER A 13 1.44 -23.15 -42.67
C SER A 13 1.39 -23.26 -41.15
N THR A 14 2.53 -23.27 -40.51
CA THR A 14 2.69 -23.10 -39.07
C THR A 14 2.20 -21.72 -38.69
N LYS A 15 1.04 -21.65 -38.06
CA LYS A 15 0.57 -20.45 -37.35
C LYS A 15 1.48 -20.21 -36.15
N THR A 16 2.35 -19.22 -36.25
CA THR A 16 3.10 -18.66 -35.14
C THR A 16 2.08 -18.10 -34.09
N PRO A 17 2.10 -18.53 -32.84
CA PRO A 17 1.23 -17.93 -31.84
C PRO A 17 1.70 -16.49 -31.62
N LYS A 18 0.82 -15.55 -31.93
CA LYS A 18 0.97 -14.14 -31.65
C LYS A 18 0.88 -13.98 -30.12
N ALA A 19 2.02 -13.95 -29.44
CA ALA A 19 2.10 -13.61 -28.04
C ALA A 19 1.73 -12.14 -27.89
N THR A 20 0.47 -11.87 -27.64
CA THR A 20 -0.01 -10.58 -27.17
C THR A 20 0.15 -10.59 -25.66
N SER A 21 1.34 -10.32 -25.14
CA SER A 21 1.50 -9.93 -23.74
C SER A 21 0.94 -8.51 -23.61
N SER A 22 -0.32 -8.37 -23.29
CA SER A 22 -0.82 -7.15 -22.73
C SER A 22 -0.12 -7.02 -21.35
N ASN A 23 0.90 -6.18 -21.26
CA ASN A 23 1.49 -5.80 -19.98
C ASN A 23 0.40 -5.04 -19.21
N GLN A 24 -0.43 -5.77 -18.46
CA GLN A 24 -1.39 -5.14 -17.58
C GLN A 24 -0.62 -4.50 -16.43
N THR A 25 -0.90 -3.24 -16.18
CA THR A 25 -0.32 -2.47 -15.07
C THR A 25 -1.41 -2.10 -14.08
N ILE A 26 -1.01 -1.93 -12.83
CA ILE A 26 -1.80 -1.29 -11.78
C ILE A 26 -1.18 0.07 -11.48
N LYS A 27 -2.00 1.12 -11.51
CA LYS A 27 -1.59 2.45 -11.08
C LYS A 27 -1.55 2.50 -9.56
N VAL A 28 -0.40 2.81 -8.97
CA VAL A 28 -0.24 3.02 -7.54
C VAL A 28 0.07 4.48 -7.28
N VAL A 29 -0.77 5.12 -6.47
CA VAL A 29 -0.58 6.50 -6.03
C VAL A 29 -0.12 6.44 -4.58
N PHE A 30 1.11 6.90 -4.33
CA PHE A 30 1.64 7.09 -2.99
C PHE A 30 1.31 8.50 -2.53
N GLN A 31 0.68 8.63 -1.40
CA GLN A 31 0.44 9.92 -0.74
C GLN A 31 1.00 9.86 0.67
N VAL A 32 1.77 10.84 1.05
CA VAL A 32 2.29 10.95 2.42
C VAL A 32 1.88 12.28 3.04
N ARG A 33 1.32 12.20 4.24
CA ARG A 33 0.98 13.38 5.02
C ARG A 33 2.23 13.90 5.73
N PHE A 34 2.74 15.02 5.23
CA PHE A 34 3.87 15.73 5.81
C PHE A 34 3.90 17.18 5.36
N LYS A 35 4.00 18.10 6.32
CA LYS A 35 4.14 19.52 6.04
C LYS A 35 5.62 19.86 5.86
N THR A 36 6.00 20.22 4.65
CA THR A 36 7.36 20.68 4.33
C THR A 36 7.50 22.20 4.52
N VAL A 37 8.74 22.62 4.68
CA VAL A 37 9.15 24.03 4.57
C VAL A 37 9.85 24.26 3.23
N ASP A 38 10.08 25.54 2.88
CA ASP A 38 10.74 25.89 1.62
C ASP A 38 12.09 25.20 1.45
N GLY A 39 12.39 24.74 0.24
CA GLY A 39 13.59 23.98 -0.08
C GLY A 39 13.59 22.50 0.30
N GLN A 40 12.54 22.00 0.93
CA GLN A 40 12.38 20.56 1.23
C GLN A 40 11.59 19.84 0.14
N HIS A 41 12.01 18.59 -0.17
CA HIS A 41 11.36 17.73 -1.15
C HIS A 41 11.22 16.32 -0.62
N LEU A 42 10.09 15.68 -0.90
CA LEU A 42 9.83 14.29 -0.55
C LEU A 42 10.04 13.35 -1.73
N PHE A 43 10.46 12.14 -1.41
CA PHE A 43 10.66 11.04 -2.34
C PHE A 43 10.10 9.76 -1.74
N VAL A 44 9.68 8.82 -2.59
CA VAL A 44 9.35 7.44 -2.22
C VAL A 44 10.44 6.50 -2.71
N THR A 45 10.83 5.54 -1.87
CA THR A 45 11.84 4.51 -2.15
C THR A 45 11.34 3.15 -1.71
N GLY A 46 11.97 2.06 -2.15
CA GLY A 46 11.58 0.72 -1.72
C GLY A 46 12.30 -0.40 -2.45
N ALA A 47 12.06 -1.63 -2.01
CA ALA A 47 12.68 -2.85 -2.50
C ALA A 47 12.08 -3.32 -3.86
N HIS A 48 11.77 -2.39 -4.75
CA HIS A 48 11.27 -2.68 -6.09
C HIS A 48 12.01 -1.79 -7.11
N PRO A 49 12.29 -2.28 -8.35
CA PRO A 49 13.01 -1.49 -9.36
C PRO A 49 12.44 -0.10 -9.62
N TYR A 50 11.12 0.05 -9.64
CA TYR A 50 10.45 1.35 -9.82
C TYR A 50 10.54 2.29 -8.60
N LEU A 51 11.02 1.78 -7.46
CA LEU A 51 11.26 2.54 -6.24
C LEU A 51 12.75 2.63 -5.90
N GLY A 52 13.63 2.31 -6.87
CA GLY A 52 15.07 2.44 -6.75
C GLY A 52 15.79 1.26 -6.09
N ASN A 53 15.13 0.13 -5.78
CA ASN A 53 15.75 -1.05 -5.12
C ASN A 53 16.46 -0.69 -3.81
N ASP A 54 15.81 0.09 -2.96
CA ASP A 54 16.35 0.62 -1.69
C ASP A 54 17.59 1.54 -1.85
N ASP A 55 17.95 1.92 -3.08
CA ASP A 55 18.97 2.93 -3.35
C ASP A 55 18.38 4.33 -3.20
N LEU A 56 18.76 5.04 -2.15
CA LEU A 56 18.23 6.38 -1.85
C LEU A 56 18.52 7.42 -2.95
N LEU A 57 19.57 7.19 -3.76
CA LEU A 57 19.90 8.06 -4.90
C LEU A 57 18.97 7.86 -6.08
N LYS A 58 18.26 6.74 -6.11
CA LYS A 58 17.28 6.38 -7.16
C LYS A 58 15.83 6.49 -6.69
N ALA A 59 15.61 7.08 -5.52
CA ALA A 59 14.28 7.31 -4.99
C ALA A 59 13.44 8.16 -5.96
N THR A 60 12.17 7.81 -6.09
CA THR A 60 11.24 8.50 -6.97
C THR A 60 10.76 9.82 -6.35
N PRO A 61 10.92 10.97 -7.03
CA PRO A 61 10.47 12.24 -6.51
C PRO A 61 8.94 12.28 -6.40
N MET A 62 8.47 12.91 -5.33
CA MET A 62 7.05 13.20 -5.13
C MET A 62 6.74 14.64 -5.53
N GLN A 63 5.48 14.88 -5.85
CA GLN A 63 4.95 16.20 -6.16
C GLN A 63 4.19 16.75 -4.96
N TYR A 64 4.37 18.03 -4.67
CA TYR A 64 3.58 18.75 -3.69
C TYR A 64 2.12 18.80 -4.14
N LEU A 65 1.23 18.27 -3.34
CA LEU A 65 -0.20 18.28 -3.64
C LEU A 65 -0.92 19.44 -2.94
N ASN A 66 -0.66 19.62 -1.65
CA ASN A 66 -1.19 20.70 -0.83
C ASN A 66 -0.37 20.81 0.49
N GLU A 67 -0.77 21.71 1.40
CA GLU A 67 -0.07 21.94 2.68
C GLU A 67 0.12 20.68 3.55
N ALA A 68 -0.70 19.64 3.35
CA ALA A 68 -0.68 18.43 4.14
C ALA A 68 -0.08 17.23 3.41
N PHE A 69 -0.09 17.20 2.06
CA PHE A 69 0.21 16.00 1.30
C PHE A 69 1.19 16.22 0.16
N TRP A 70 2.04 15.21 -0.02
CA TRP A 70 2.86 14.97 -1.21
C TRP A 70 2.38 13.69 -1.90
N SER A 71 2.53 13.60 -3.22
CA SER A 71 2.02 12.49 -4.03
C SER A 71 3.01 12.06 -5.11
N ALA A 72 3.07 10.75 -5.36
CA ALA A 72 3.74 10.17 -6.53
C ALA A 72 2.85 9.09 -7.15
N SER A 73 2.80 9.02 -8.48
CA SER A 73 2.02 8.03 -9.20
C SER A 73 2.94 7.18 -10.08
N LEU A 74 2.87 5.86 -9.92
CA LEU A 74 3.67 4.89 -10.65
C LEU A 74 2.79 3.76 -11.18
N ASP A 75 3.10 3.26 -12.39
CA ASP A 75 2.44 2.10 -12.98
C ASP A 75 3.31 0.85 -12.78
N PHE A 76 2.83 -0.06 -11.96
CA PHE A 76 3.51 -1.32 -11.67
C PHE A 76 2.98 -2.44 -12.57
N PRO A 77 3.84 -3.30 -13.12
CA PRO A 77 3.39 -4.48 -13.84
C PRO A 77 2.66 -5.43 -12.89
N ILE A 78 1.58 -6.03 -13.36
CA ILE A 78 0.91 -7.09 -12.60
C ILE A 78 1.78 -8.35 -12.68
N PRO A 79 2.18 -8.94 -11.53
CA PRO A 79 3.06 -10.09 -11.52
C PRO A 79 2.36 -11.31 -12.12
N ALA A 80 3.08 -12.03 -13.01
CA ALA A 80 2.57 -13.23 -13.67
C ALA A 80 2.22 -14.36 -12.68
N ASN A 81 2.86 -14.39 -11.52
CA ASN A 81 2.71 -15.42 -10.49
C ASN A 81 1.62 -15.11 -9.45
N GLY A 82 0.71 -14.20 -9.74
CA GLY A 82 -0.46 -13.91 -8.91
C GLY A 82 -0.28 -12.74 -7.95
N GLN A 83 0.82 -12.63 -7.20
CA GLN A 83 1.08 -11.48 -6.32
C GLN A 83 2.57 -11.25 -6.06
N GLU A 84 2.92 -10.00 -5.80
CA GLU A 84 4.23 -9.56 -5.37
C GLU A 84 4.08 -8.60 -4.19
N SER A 85 4.91 -8.77 -3.15
CA SER A 85 4.92 -7.90 -1.98
C SER A 85 6.30 -7.35 -1.73
N PHE A 86 6.42 -6.06 -1.52
CA PHE A 86 7.68 -5.39 -1.23
C PHE A 86 7.48 -4.26 -0.22
N ARG A 87 8.56 -3.90 0.48
CA ARG A 87 8.58 -2.77 1.40
C ARG A 87 8.88 -1.49 0.64
N TYR A 88 8.31 -0.39 1.12
CA TYR A 88 8.61 0.96 0.65
C TYR A 88 8.73 1.90 1.85
N ASN A 89 9.28 3.08 1.61
CA ASN A 89 9.44 4.12 2.61
C ASN A 89 9.53 5.50 1.95
N TYR A 90 9.60 6.54 2.75
CA TYR A 90 9.74 7.92 2.29
C TYR A 90 11.05 8.53 2.76
N LEU A 91 11.57 9.48 2.00
CA LEU A 91 12.69 10.31 2.40
C LEU A 91 12.41 11.78 2.15
N LEU A 92 12.92 12.58 3.07
CA LEU A 92 12.92 14.04 2.99
C LEU A 92 14.33 14.51 2.63
N LYS A 93 14.45 15.27 1.57
CA LYS A 93 15.69 15.99 1.22
C LYS A 93 15.53 17.44 1.63
N ASN A 94 16.42 17.92 2.47
CA ASN A 94 16.48 19.29 2.93
C ASN A 94 17.19 20.22 1.93
N ALA A 95 17.03 21.52 2.11
CA ALA A 95 17.67 22.55 1.28
C ALA A 95 19.21 22.47 1.28
N ASP A 96 19.81 22.02 2.38
CA ASP A 96 21.25 21.80 2.52
C ASP A 96 21.75 20.51 1.86
N GLY A 97 20.85 19.73 1.25
CA GLY A 97 21.14 18.44 0.63
C GLY A 97 21.14 17.26 1.58
N SER A 98 20.99 17.46 2.88
CA SER A 98 20.85 16.38 3.85
C SER A 98 19.57 15.59 3.62
N VAL A 99 19.60 14.28 3.93
CA VAL A 99 18.49 13.36 3.70
C VAL A 99 18.05 12.76 5.03
N VAL A 100 16.75 12.79 5.31
CA VAL A 100 16.12 12.14 6.45
C VAL A 100 15.20 11.05 5.92
N VAL A 101 15.39 9.83 6.40
CA VAL A 101 14.52 8.69 6.05
C VAL A 101 13.39 8.60 7.08
N ASP A 102 12.17 8.32 6.63
CA ASP A 102 11.06 7.99 7.52
C ASP A 102 11.44 6.79 8.40
N TRP A 103 11.20 6.91 9.67
CA TRP A 103 11.65 5.92 10.65
C TRP A 103 10.82 4.64 10.69
N GLY A 104 9.62 4.65 10.12
CA GLY A 104 8.75 3.47 10.02
C GLY A 104 9.36 2.39 9.11
N LYS A 105 9.20 1.13 9.51
CA LYS A 105 9.57 -0.06 8.71
C LYS A 105 8.34 -0.88 8.34
N ASP A 106 7.18 -0.33 8.50
CA ASP A 106 5.86 -0.96 8.47
C ASP A 106 5.15 -0.84 7.13
N LYS A 107 5.69 -0.04 6.20
CA LYS A 107 5.05 0.20 4.92
C LYS A 107 5.35 -0.94 3.96
N GLN A 108 4.29 -1.63 3.56
CA GLN A 108 4.35 -2.74 2.62
C GLN A 108 3.26 -2.59 1.58
N LEU A 109 3.64 -2.79 0.32
CA LEU A 109 2.73 -2.83 -0.81
C LEU A 109 2.66 -4.26 -1.33
N THR A 110 1.43 -4.74 -1.56
CA THR A 110 1.18 -6.01 -2.26
C THR A 110 0.43 -5.70 -3.55
N ILE A 111 1.05 -6.07 -4.67
CA ILE A 111 0.43 -6.04 -5.99
C ILE A 111 -0.05 -7.45 -6.31
N ALA A 112 -1.34 -7.59 -6.58
CA ALA A 112 -1.93 -8.87 -6.89
C ALA A 112 -2.66 -8.83 -8.24
N SER A 113 -2.72 -9.97 -8.92
CA SER A 113 -3.52 -10.17 -10.12
C SER A 113 -5.01 -10.26 -9.74
N ASN A 114 -5.52 -9.16 -9.20
CA ASN A 114 -6.94 -8.98 -8.92
C ASN A 114 -7.52 -7.96 -9.91
N ARG A 115 -8.81 -7.75 -9.88
CA ARG A 115 -9.50 -6.83 -10.81
C ARG A 115 -9.30 -5.35 -10.47
N ILE A 116 -8.29 -5.01 -9.66
CA ILE A 116 -7.97 -3.65 -9.26
C ILE A 116 -7.07 -3.03 -10.33
N SER A 117 -7.49 -1.92 -10.92
CA SER A 117 -6.73 -1.16 -11.90
C SER A 117 -5.91 -0.01 -11.28
N ALA A 118 -6.30 0.44 -10.10
CA ALA A 118 -5.63 1.51 -9.38
C ALA A 118 -5.69 1.30 -7.86
N MET A 119 -4.67 1.78 -7.16
CA MET A 119 -4.55 1.74 -5.70
C MET A 119 -4.01 3.10 -5.21
N VAL A 120 -4.55 3.58 -4.12
CA VAL A 120 -4.06 4.78 -3.43
C VAL A 120 -3.59 4.36 -2.04
N LEU A 121 -2.35 4.67 -1.71
CA LEU A 121 -1.76 4.48 -0.39
C LEU A 121 -1.68 5.85 0.28
N VAL A 122 -2.27 5.99 1.45
CA VAL A 122 -2.25 7.24 2.22
C VAL A 122 -1.54 6.98 3.54
N ASP A 123 -0.34 7.51 3.65
CA ASP A 123 0.53 7.30 4.79
C ASP A 123 0.76 8.58 5.58
N SER A 124 1.20 8.42 6.82
CA SER A 124 1.72 9.49 7.65
C SER A 124 3.22 9.33 7.83
N TRP A 125 3.94 10.45 7.84
CA TRP A 125 5.37 10.46 8.12
C TRP A 125 5.66 10.17 9.59
N ASN A 126 6.56 9.24 9.86
CA ASN A 126 7.05 8.94 11.20
C ASN A 126 8.40 9.62 11.41
N HIS A 127 8.44 10.76 12.08
CA HIS A 127 9.67 11.51 12.31
C HIS A 127 10.40 11.01 13.56
N ALA A 128 11.65 10.57 13.38
CA ALA A 128 12.54 10.32 14.52
C ALA A 128 12.75 11.63 15.29
N GLY A 129 12.61 11.59 16.61
CA GLY A 129 12.75 12.78 17.47
C GLY A 129 11.45 13.29 18.10
N TYR A 130 10.30 12.91 17.57
CA TYR A 130 9.06 13.07 18.32
C TYR A 130 8.97 11.94 19.35
N PHE A 131 8.79 12.28 20.62
CA PHE A 131 8.78 11.28 21.70
C PHE A 131 7.65 10.25 21.54
N GLU A 132 6.53 10.65 20.93
CA GLU A 132 5.42 9.75 20.60
C GLU A 132 5.86 8.60 19.70
N ASN A 133 6.82 8.82 18.80
CA ASN A 133 7.34 7.79 17.91
C ASN A 133 8.20 6.76 18.63
N SER A 134 8.71 7.07 19.83
CA SER A 134 9.43 6.12 20.66
C SER A 134 8.58 4.89 21.00
N PHE A 135 7.28 5.07 21.18
CA PHE A 135 6.34 3.98 21.46
C PHE A 135 6.18 3.00 20.29
N TYR A 136 6.56 3.37 19.08
CA TYR A 136 6.52 2.51 17.88
C TYR A 136 7.83 1.77 17.64
N THR A 137 8.85 1.95 18.48
CA THR A 137 10.12 1.23 18.36
C THR A 137 10.01 -0.20 18.88
N ASP A 138 10.87 -1.09 18.35
CA ASP A 138 10.92 -2.48 18.80
C ASP A 138 11.16 -2.61 20.31
N ALA A 139 11.97 -1.74 20.89
CA ALA A 139 12.24 -1.73 22.32
C ALA A 139 10.98 -1.51 23.16
N PHE A 140 10.12 -0.60 22.74
CA PHE A 140 8.84 -0.39 23.42
C PHE A 140 7.82 -1.47 23.07
N GLN A 141 7.65 -1.82 21.80
CA GLN A 141 6.64 -2.76 21.35
C GLN A 141 6.88 -4.18 21.84
N GLN A 142 8.13 -4.64 21.84
CA GLN A 142 8.47 -6.03 22.17
C GLN A 142 8.75 -6.25 23.65
N VAL A 143 9.13 -5.22 24.39
CA VAL A 143 9.57 -5.32 25.79
C VAL A 143 8.61 -4.61 26.74
N LEU A 144 8.43 -3.28 26.58
CA LEU A 144 7.73 -2.46 27.55
C LEU A 144 6.19 -2.47 27.35
N LEU A 145 5.75 -2.48 26.11
CA LEU A 145 4.33 -2.45 25.75
C LEU A 145 3.80 -3.80 25.25
N LYS A 146 4.47 -4.89 25.63
CA LYS A 146 4.05 -6.24 25.28
C LYS A 146 2.73 -6.56 25.98
N ASN A 147 1.64 -6.13 25.39
CA ASN A 147 0.30 -6.37 25.90
C ASN A 147 -0.32 -7.59 25.25
N ASN A 148 -0.98 -8.42 26.06
CA ASN A 148 -1.90 -9.45 25.58
C ASN A 148 -3.20 -8.76 25.18
N PHE A 149 -3.25 -8.25 23.96
CA PHE A 149 -4.48 -7.66 23.42
C PHE A 149 -5.53 -8.75 23.22
N THR A 150 -6.78 -8.40 23.50
CA THR A 150 -7.90 -9.26 23.18
C THR A 150 -8.03 -9.32 21.66
N LYS A 151 -7.98 -10.54 21.11
CA LYS A 151 -8.16 -10.76 19.68
C LYS A 151 -9.63 -10.56 19.34
N ASN A 152 -9.95 -9.57 18.55
CA ASN A 152 -11.29 -9.39 18.00
C ASN A 152 -11.36 -10.11 16.64
N GLU A 153 -12.33 -10.99 16.48
CA GLU A 153 -12.63 -11.57 15.17
C GLU A 153 -13.31 -10.49 14.33
N VAL A 154 -12.71 -10.17 13.21
CA VAL A 154 -13.22 -9.19 12.26
C VAL A 154 -13.70 -9.91 11.02
N SER A 155 -14.94 -9.64 10.63
CA SER A 155 -15.50 -10.18 9.38
C SER A 155 -14.83 -9.54 8.17
N ILE A 156 -14.27 -10.34 7.29
CA ILE A 156 -13.65 -9.87 6.04
C ILE A 156 -14.69 -9.90 4.92
N PRO A 157 -14.99 -8.77 4.26
CA PRO A 157 -15.95 -8.74 3.16
C PRO A 157 -15.41 -9.48 1.93
N LYS A 158 -16.31 -10.03 1.10
CA LYS A 158 -15.93 -10.72 -0.15
C LYS A 158 -15.24 -9.79 -1.16
N LEU A 159 -15.60 -8.51 -1.17
CA LEU A 159 -14.97 -7.47 -1.97
C LEU A 159 -14.38 -6.43 -1.02
N ILE A 160 -13.08 -6.27 -1.06
CA ILE A 160 -12.36 -5.26 -0.29
C ILE A 160 -12.09 -4.09 -1.21
N THR A 161 -12.52 -2.90 -0.81
CA THR A 161 -12.21 -1.64 -1.49
C THR A 161 -11.28 -0.75 -0.66
N HIS A 162 -11.39 -0.81 0.67
CA HIS A 162 -10.59 0.00 1.59
C HIS A 162 -10.06 -0.87 2.73
N THR A 163 -8.82 -0.64 3.11
CA THR A 163 -8.21 -1.20 4.32
C THR A 163 -7.66 -0.07 5.17
N PHE A 164 -8.10 -0.01 6.42
CA PHE A 164 -7.61 0.96 7.41
C PHE A 164 -6.64 0.25 8.34
N LYS A 165 -5.46 0.82 8.53
CA LYS A 165 -4.41 0.32 9.42
C LYS A 165 -4.02 1.42 10.38
N VAL A 166 -4.05 1.11 11.67
CA VAL A 166 -3.76 2.08 12.73
C VAL A 166 -2.84 1.46 13.77
N LYS A 167 -1.76 2.15 14.10
CA LYS A 167 -0.93 1.81 15.26
C LYS A 167 -1.49 2.47 16.49
N SER A 168 -1.69 1.69 17.56
CA SER A 168 -2.14 2.18 18.86
C SER A 168 -1.39 1.47 19.99
N PRO A 169 -0.11 1.83 20.22
CA PRO A 169 0.77 1.14 21.15
C PRO A 169 0.35 1.26 22.61
N LEU A 170 -0.40 2.31 22.96
CA LEU A 170 -0.81 2.60 24.34
C LEU A 170 -2.24 2.15 24.66
N LEU A 171 -2.86 1.32 23.81
CA LEU A 171 -4.19 0.81 24.08
C LEU A 171 -4.18 -0.06 25.34
N ALA A 172 -4.97 0.31 26.34
CA ALA A 172 -5.02 -0.41 27.61
C ALA A 172 -5.79 -1.73 27.50
N LYS A 173 -5.56 -2.64 28.45
CA LYS A 173 -6.31 -3.90 28.54
C LYS A 173 -7.81 -3.63 28.65
N GLY A 174 -8.60 -4.28 27.78
CA GLY A 174 -10.05 -4.12 27.73
C GLY A 174 -10.52 -2.95 26.88
N GLN A 175 -9.61 -2.12 26.33
CA GLN A 175 -9.95 -1.14 25.31
C GLN A 175 -9.91 -1.78 23.93
N VAL A 176 -10.75 -1.30 23.02
CA VAL A 176 -10.83 -1.70 21.63
C VAL A 176 -10.72 -0.47 20.74
N LEU A 177 -10.14 -0.64 19.58
CA LEU A 177 -10.07 0.41 18.57
C LEU A 177 -11.24 0.25 17.60
N CYS A 178 -11.90 1.35 17.28
CA CYS A 178 -13.01 1.34 16.35
C CYS A 178 -12.89 2.44 15.30
N LEU A 179 -13.56 2.22 14.17
CA LEU A 179 -13.72 3.16 13.08
C LEU A 179 -15.17 3.64 13.03
N LEU A 180 -15.33 4.95 12.86
CA LEU A 180 -16.61 5.61 12.61
C LEU A 180 -16.42 6.67 11.53
N GLY A 181 -17.48 7.03 10.85
CA GLY A 181 -17.45 8.08 9.84
C GLY A 181 -18.84 8.62 9.53
N SER A 182 -18.90 9.63 8.65
CA SER A 182 -20.14 10.32 8.27
C SER A 182 -21.02 9.52 7.29
N ASP A 183 -20.46 8.50 6.65
CA ASP A 183 -21.20 7.66 5.71
C ASP A 183 -21.98 6.55 6.45
N GLU A 184 -23.12 6.11 5.88
CA GLU A 184 -23.93 5.01 6.43
C GLU A 184 -23.10 3.72 6.60
N LEU A 185 -22.21 3.44 5.68
CA LEU A 185 -21.30 2.28 5.76
C LEU A 185 -20.24 2.42 6.85
N LEU A 186 -20.09 3.61 7.42
CA LEU A 186 -19.23 3.92 8.57
C LEU A 186 -20.06 4.29 9.81
N ASN A 187 -21.35 3.92 9.80
CA ASN A 187 -22.31 4.05 10.92
C ASN A 187 -22.61 5.50 11.36
N ASN A 188 -22.48 6.50 10.48
CA ASN A 188 -22.91 7.90 10.72
C ASN A 188 -22.49 8.46 12.08
N TRP A 189 -21.25 8.17 12.51
CA TRP A 189 -20.71 8.56 13.83
C TRP A 189 -21.46 7.93 15.02
N ASP A 190 -22.27 6.87 14.81
CA ASP A 190 -22.96 6.20 15.89
C ASP A 190 -22.01 5.33 16.72
N THR A 191 -21.77 5.76 17.96
CA THR A 191 -20.87 5.08 18.90
C THR A 191 -21.48 3.81 19.52
N THR A 192 -22.76 3.54 19.32
CA THR A 192 -23.43 2.36 19.88
C THR A 192 -23.16 1.09 19.10
N VAL A 193 -22.85 1.21 17.80
CA VAL A 193 -22.55 0.11 16.88
C VAL A 193 -21.24 0.37 16.10
N PRO A 194 -20.10 0.54 16.79
CA PRO A 194 -18.85 0.91 16.13
C PRO A 194 -18.29 -0.25 15.31
N ILE A 195 -17.56 0.07 14.22
CA ILE A 195 -16.80 -0.92 13.46
C ILE A 195 -15.50 -1.20 14.20
N LEU A 196 -15.34 -2.41 14.72
CA LEU A 196 -14.15 -2.78 15.50
C LEU A 196 -12.98 -3.12 14.57
N LEU A 197 -11.78 -2.62 14.90
CA LEU A 197 -10.56 -3.03 14.24
C LEU A 197 -10.01 -4.29 14.91
N GLY A 198 -9.57 -5.26 14.09
CA GLY A 198 -8.88 -6.46 14.53
C GLY A 198 -7.37 -6.26 14.58
N ARG A 199 -6.68 -7.13 15.30
CA ARG A 199 -5.22 -7.22 15.30
C ARG A 199 -4.81 -8.66 14.96
N SER A 200 -3.96 -8.80 13.95
CA SER A 200 -3.37 -10.10 13.61
C SER A 200 -2.25 -10.46 14.59
N ASP A 201 -2.02 -11.76 14.80
CA ASP A 201 -0.94 -12.25 15.64
C ASP A 201 0.41 -11.75 15.11
N GLY A 202 1.23 -11.18 16.00
CA GLY A 202 2.54 -10.62 15.65
C GLY A 202 2.50 -9.28 14.91
N SER A 203 1.30 -8.73 14.65
CA SER A 203 1.15 -7.40 14.05
C SER A 203 1.31 -6.29 15.10
N ASP A 204 1.90 -5.17 14.71
CA ASP A 204 2.03 -3.95 15.51
C ASP A 204 0.91 -2.96 15.26
N HIS A 205 -0.05 -3.31 14.41
CA HIS A 205 -1.17 -2.46 14.03
C HIS A 205 -2.52 -3.19 14.16
N PHE A 206 -3.56 -2.38 14.26
CA PHE A 206 -4.95 -2.79 14.14
C PHE A 206 -5.42 -2.53 12.72
N GLU A 207 -6.25 -3.42 12.17
CA GLU A 207 -6.74 -3.25 10.81
C GLU A 207 -8.20 -3.67 10.66
N ILE A 208 -8.87 -3.07 9.67
CA ILE A 208 -10.18 -3.46 9.16
C ILE A 208 -10.22 -3.27 7.65
N SER A 209 -10.72 -4.26 6.94
CA SER A 209 -10.99 -4.18 5.50
C SER A 209 -12.47 -4.07 5.26
N LEU A 210 -12.89 -3.09 4.47
CA LEU A 210 -14.29 -2.76 4.21
C LEU A 210 -14.57 -2.71 2.70
N ASN A 211 -15.83 -2.94 2.36
CA ASN A 211 -16.37 -2.64 1.04
C ASN A 211 -17.11 -1.30 1.11
N LEU A 212 -16.44 -0.23 0.72
CA LEU A 212 -17.01 1.12 0.65
C LEU A 212 -17.34 1.55 -0.79
N SER A 213 -17.58 0.60 -1.70
CA SER A 213 -17.88 0.91 -3.11
C SER A 213 -19.15 1.75 -3.30
N LYS A 214 -20.04 1.78 -2.33
CA LYS A 214 -21.28 2.56 -2.33
C LYS A 214 -21.21 3.81 -1.44
N ALA A 215 -20.12 4.03 -0.72
CA ALA A 215 -19.94 5.20 0.12
C ALA A 215 -19.84 6.47 -0.73
N ILE A 216 -20.41 7.54 -0.24
CA ILE A 216 -20.32 8.87 -0.85
C ILE A 216 -19.22 9.64 -0.10
N PHE A 217 -18.04 9.69 -0.67
CA PHE A 217 -16.94 10.47 -0.10
C PHE A 217 -17.03 11.92 -0.59
N PRO A 218 -16.82 12.91 0.28
CA PRO A 218 -16.58 14.26 -0.17
C PRO A 218 -15.28 14.27 -1.00
N ILE A 219 -15.35 14.86 -2.18
CA ILE A 219 -14.23 15.08 -3.10
C ILE A 219 -13.37 16.23 -2.58
#